data_4ce48b71ec56ffde8666376d33de0150
#
_entry.id   4ce48b71ec56ffde8666376d33de0150
#
_cell.length_a   1.000
_cell.length_b   1.000
_cell.length_c   1.000
_cell.angle_alpha   90.00
_cell.angle_beta   90.00
_cell.angle_gamma   90.00
#
_symmetry.space_group_name_H-M   'P 1'
#
loop_
_entity.id
_entity.type
_entity.pdbx_description
1 polymer ?
#
loop_
_entity_poly.entity_id
_entity_poly.type
_entity_poly.pdbx_seq_one_letter_code
_entity_poly.pdbx_strand_id
1 'polypeptide(L)'
;MQLDTVRDYINFNSKNDPHLDFIICPHTKKKISNKELKINLEKLNYFLTVEKKQIKKSLICTLTENSLSGIQLMLGIMYSGMIQVPLNLVAGEDQLAYIIQHSGSKILFSTMSNLDLAKKIIKKSNCEIELIEIDKDNFVNKLDNQKKDLVPIKKSTNCLLMYTSGTTGKPKGVMLTHDNILNGGKNVQISHKLISSDRAMCVLPLYHINGLIVTVIAPLVSNSSLVLSEKFSATNFWKYIEEFNCTWFSIVPTIVSSLLNKYSEDEFLSYEISTIRFGRSASAALAPETHKSFEKKFKIKMIETMGLTETCAPILSNPPSPNPIKYGSPGIPYGNEVRIINEKYKEVERNIIGQICVRGKNVMKEYFKNPLETKKSFYKDWFLTGDLGLMDDENFVFVKGRIKELIIKGGENISPREIDDILYQHPNILEAAAFGLPCDHYGEKIEAGVVLKTKGNTSEEEILNHCKKLLGNFKSPNKIHFFEELPKGSSGKIQRLKISELI
;
A
#
# COMPACT_ATOMS: atom_id res chain seq x y z
N MET A 1 -12.36 -7.02 -27.88
CA MET A 1 -11.05 -6.30 -27.86
C MET A 1 -10.33 -6.72 -26.60
N GLN A 2 -9.09 -7.17 -26.70
CA GLN A 2 -8.30 -7.54 -25.52
C GLN A 2 -7.69 -6.26 -24.93
N LEU A 3 -7.94 -5.97 -23.64
CA LEU A 3 -7.40 -4.81 -22.93
C LEU A 3 -6.13 -5.24 -22.18
N ASP A 4 -4.98 -4.98 -22.79
CA ASP A 4 -3.68 -5.49 -22.34
C ASP A 4 -2.80 -4.44 -21.62
N THR A 5 -3.14 -3.14 -21.78
CA THR A 5 -2.35 -2.03 -21.23
C THR A 5 -3.24 -1.01 -20.53
N VAL A 6 -2.64 -0.18 -19.64
CA VAL A 6 -3.34 0.97 -19.03
C VAL A 6 -3.94 1.88 -20.09
N ARG A 7 -3.23 2.07 -21.19
CA ARG A 7 -3.73 2.85 -22.35
C ARG A 7 -5.02 2.26 -22.93
N ASP A 8 -5.07 0.94 -23.09
CA ASP A 8 -6.26 0.29 -23.66
C ASP A 8 -7.49 0.51 -22.80
N TYR A 9 -7.34 0.40 -21.46
CA TYR A 9 -8.44 0.69 -20.52
C TYR A 9 -8.88 2.14 -20.57
N ILE A 10 -7.94 3.10 -20.58
CA ILE A 10 -8.25 4.53 -20.70
C ILE A 10 -9.01 4.81 -22.00
N ASN A 11 -8.54 4.28 -23.13
CA ASN A 11 -9.19 4.46 -24.42
C ASN A 11 -10.57 3.78 -24.47
N PHE A 12 -10.69 2.59 -23.89
CA PHE A 12 -11.95 1.84 -23.81
C PHE A 12 -12.98 2.59 -22.97
N ASN A 13 -12.63 3.01 -21.77
CA ASN A 13 -13.53 3.74 -20.87
C ASN A 13 -13.94 5.09 -21.47
N SER A 14 -13.00 5.82 -22.05
CA SER A 14 -13.30 7.10 -22.75
C SER A 14 -14.26 6.94 -23.92
N LYS A 15 -14.28 5.77 -24.59
CA LYS A 15 -15.18 5.48 -25.71
C LYS A 15 -16.57 5.05 -25.24
N ASN A 16 -16.64 4.19 -24.21
CA ASN A 16 -17.89 3.56 -23.78
C ASN A 16 -18.65 4.40 -22.75
N ASP A 17 -17.94 5.05 -21.83
CA ASP A 17 -18.52 5.89 -20.77
C ASP A 17 -17.79 7.25 -20.67
N PRO A 18 -17.84 8.08 -21.74
CA PRO A 18 -17.06 9.31 -21.84
C PRO A 18 -17.34 10.33 -20.72
N HIS A 19 -18.55 10.33 -20.18
CA HIS A 19 -19.02 11.30 -19.20
C HIS A 19 -18.95 10.83 -17.75
N LEU A 20 -18.52 9.57 -17.50
CA LEU A 20 -18.29 9.09 -16.14
C LEU A 20 -17.14 9.88 -15.51
N ASP A 21 -17.40 10.52 -14.36
CA ASP A 21 -16.38 11.17 -13.54
C ASP A 21 -15.44 10.11 -12.98
N PHE A 22 -14.27 9.92 -13.59
CA PHE A 22 -13.29 8.94 -13.14
C PHE A 22 -12.55 9.42 -11.90
N ILE A 23 -12.10 10.70 -11.89
CA ILE A 23 -11.39 11.30 -10.75
C ILE A 23 -12.22 12.47 -10.21
N ILE A 24 -12.43 12.47 -8.90
CA ILE A 24 -13.12 13.55 -8.17
C ILE A 24 -12.16 14.07 -7.09
N CYS A 25 -11.89 15.37 -7.09
CA CYS A 25 -11.01 16.00 -6.11
C CYS A 25 -11.85 16.76 -5.06
N PRO A 26 -11.90 16.33 -3.79
CA PRO A 26 -12.81 16.88 -2.81
C PRO A 26 -12.49 18.35 -2.41
N HIS A 27 -11.21 18.73 -2.40
CA HIS A 27 -10.81 20.08 -1.98
C HIS A 27 -10.99 21.14 -3.06
N THR A 28 -10.83 20.79 -4.35
CA THR A 28 -11.05 21.72 -5.47
C THR A 28 -12.44 21.62 -6.08
N LYS A 29 -13.21 20.60 -5.74
CA LYS A 29 -14.49 20.20 -6.36
C LYS A 29 -14.37 19.89 -7.86
N LYS A 30 -13.16 19.86 -8.40
CA LYS A 30 -12.92 19.50 -9.80
C LYS A 30 -13.15 18.01 -10.03
N LYS A 31 -13.66 17.69 -11.19
CA LYS A 31 -13.89 16.34 -11.69
C LYS A 31 -13.17 16.17 -13.02
N ILE A 32 -12.74 14.96 -13.30
CA ILE A 32 -12.16 14.60 -14.59
C ILE A 32 -12.88 13.37 -15.10
N SER A 33 -13.62 13.54 -16.18
CA SER A 33 -14.31 12.46 -16.85
C SER A 33 -13.36 11.54 -17.60
N ASN A 34 -13.81 10.34 -17.99
CA ASN A 34 -13.03 9.42 -18.81
C ASN A 34 -12.55 10.06 -20.12
N LYS A 35 -13.41 10.88 -20.76
CA LYS A 35 -13.06 11.61 -22.00
C LYS A 35 -11.98 12.66 -21.74
N GLU A 36 -12.15 13.47 -20.69
CA GLU A 36 -11.18 14.50 -20.34
C GLU A 36 -9.84 13.88 -19.92
N LEU A 37 -9.85 12.79 -19.15
CA LEU A 37 -8.65 12.07 -18.80
C LEU A 37 -7.87 11.69 -20.06
N LYS A 38 -8.52 11.04 -21.03
CA LYS A 38 -7.84 10.65 -22.27
C LYS A 38 -7.22 11.84 -22.99
N ILE A 39 -7.98 12.94 -23.16
CA ILE A 39 -7.48 14.18 -23.79
C ILE A 39 -6.25 14.70 -23.04
N ASN A 40 -6.31 14.74 -21.73
CA ASN A 40 -5.21 15.22 -20.89
C ASN A 40 -3.97 14.34 -21.01
N LEU A 41 -4.14 13.01 -21.10
CA LEU A 41 -3.01 12.10 -21.29
C LEU A 41 -2.42 12.16 -22.71
N GLU A 42 -3.21 12.50 -23.73
CA GLU A 42 -2.70 12.78 -25.08
C GLU A 42 -1.83 14.07 -25.10
N LYS A 43 -2.23 15.13 -24.38
CA LYS A 43 -1.41 16.32 -24.17
C LYS A 43 -0.10 16.01 -23.45
N LEU A 44 -0.17 15.22 -22.38
CA LEU A 44 1.01 14.76 -21.64
C LEU A 44 1.95 13.95 -22.54
N ASN A 45 1.40 13.07 -23.38
CA ASN A 45 2.21 12.32 -24.35
C ASN A 45 2.96 13.26 -25.30
N TYR A 46 2.29 14.29 -25.84
CA TYR A 46 2.95 15.30 -26.69
C TYR A 46 4.07 16.02 -25.93
N PHE A 47 3.75 16.55 -24.75
CA PHE A 47 4.72 17.23 -23.90
C PHE A 47 5.96 16.37 -23.60
N LEU A 48 5.75 15.11 -23.16
CA LEU A 48 6.85 14.21 -22.83
C LEU A 48 7.68 13.81 -24.04
N THR A 49 7.05 13.53 -25.18
CA THR A 49 7.75 12.98 -26.36
C THR A 49 8.33 14.03 -27.28
N VAL A 50 7.68 15.19 -27.43
CA VAL A 50 8.09 16.24 -28.35
C VAL A 50 8.89 17.33 -27.61
N GLU A 51 8.30 17.92 -26.58
CA GLU A 51 8.96 19.02 -25.88
C GLU A 51 10.11 18.53 -24.98
N LYS A 52 9.89 17.43 -24.23
CA LYS A 52 10.91 16.84 -23.34
C LYS A 52 11.73 15.74 -23.99
N LYS A 53 11.47 15.42 -25.26
CA LYS A 53 12.24 14.45 -26.08
C LYS A 53 12.42 13.07 -25.40
N GLN A 54 11.46 12.68 -24.56
CA GLN A 54 11.50 11.38 -23.90
C GLN A 54 11.07 10.27 -24.86
N ILE A 55 11.72 9.14 -24.74
CA ILE A 55 11.46 7.97 -25.58
C ILE A 55 10.78 6.86 -24.80
N LYS A 56 10.26 5.86 -25.50
CA LYS A 56 9.72 4.66 -24.91
C LYS A 56 10.70 4.05 -23.88
N LYS A 57 10.16 3.66 -22.72
CA LYS A 57 10.88 3.12 -21.57
C LYS A 57 11.76 4.13 -20.81
N SER A 58 11.74 5.42 -21.13
CA SER A 58 12.37 6.42 -20.26
C SER A 58 11.77 6.32 -18.86
N LEU A 59 12.64 6.38 -17.84
CA LEU A 59 12.22 6.43 -16.44
C LEU A 59 12.01 7.90 -16.05
N ILE A 60 10.85 8.20 -15.46
CA ILE A 60 10.46 9.56 -15.09
C ILE A 60 10.09 9.58 -13.62
N CYS A 61 10.82 10.36 -12.84
CA CYS A 61 10.56 10.53 -11.40
C CYS A 61 9.45 11.57 -11.18
N THR A 62 8.59 11.29 -10.18
CA THR A 62 7.62 12.27 -9.67
C THR A 62 7.72 12.38 -8.15
N LEU A 63 7.74 13.59 -7.64
CA LEU A 63 7.74 13.96 -6.23
C LEU A 63 6.50 14.81 -5.96
N THR A 64 5.35 14.13 -5.86
CA THR A 64 4.03 14.77 -5.78
C THR A 64 3.18 14.13 -4.69
N GLU A 65 2.41 14.95 -3.98
CA GLU A 65 1.28 14.52 -3.17
C GLU A 65 0.14 13.98 -4.06
N ASN A 66 -0.87 13.37 -3.43
CA ASN A 66 -2.10 13.03 -4.12
C ASN A 66 -2.77 14.32 -4.63
N SER A 67 -2.86 14.45 -5.94
CA SER A 67 -3.37 15.66 -6.59
C SER A 67 -3.82 15.35 -8.02
N LEU A 68 -4.60 16.24 -8.62
CA LEU A 68 -5.08 16.04 -9.99
C LEU A 68 -3.94 15.93 -11.00
N SER A 69 -2.92 16.76 -10.88
CA SER A 69 -1.76 16.70 -11.77
C SER A 69 -0.90 15.46 -11.47
N GLY A 70 -0.74 15.09 -10.19
CA GLY A 70 0.03 13.91 -9.79
C GLY A 70 -0.52 12.61 -10.38
N ILE A 71 -1.83 12.36 -10.23
CA ILE A 71 -2.46 11.15 -10.77
C ILE A 71 -2.44 11.13 -12.30
N GLN A 72 -2.67 12.29 -12.96
CA GLN A 72 -2.62 12.37 -14.41
C GLN A 72 -1.19 12.15 -14.94
N LEU A 73 -0.17 12.67 -14.26
CA LEU A 73 1.23 12.38 -14.59
C LEU A 73 1.54 10.88 -14.48
N MET A 74 1.16 10.25 -13.39
CA MET A 74 1.37 8.81 -13.21
C MET A 74 0.75 8.00 -14.35
N LEU A 75 -0.51 8.25 -14.64
CA LEU A 75 -1.22 7.56 -15.73
C LEU A 75 -0.68 7.96 -17.11
N GLY A 76 -0.31 9.23 -17.31
CA GLY A 76 0.20 9.76 -18.59
C GLY A 76 1.57 9.23 -18.96
N ILE A 77 2.46 9.06 -17.99
CA ILE A 77 3.77 8.43 -18.18
C ILE A 77 3.58 6.98 -18.66
N MET A 78 2.71 6.22 -17.99
CA MET A 78 2.38 4.84 -18.40
C MET A 78 1.68 4.81 -19.77
N TYR A 79 0.74 5.73 -20.01
CA TYR A 79 0.02 5.89 -21.26
C TYR A 79 0.96 6.14 -22.44
N SER A 80 2.00 6.92 -22.24
CA SER A 80 3.01 7.27 -23.24
C SER A 80 4.06 6.17 -23.48
N GLY A 81 3.98 5.04 -22.77
CA GLY A 81 4.91 3.91 -22.88
C GLY A 81 6.24 4.13 -22.16
N MET A 82 6.25 5.01 -21.18
CA MET A 82 7.38 5.31 -20.29
C MET A 82 7.18 4.63 -18.93
N ILE A 83 8.18 4.71 -18.06
CA ILE A 83 8.17 4.06 -16.74
C ILE A 83 8.04 5.12 -15.66
N GLN A 84 6.94 5.08 -14.93
CA GLN A 84 6.69 5.92 -13.77
C GLN A 84 7.59 5.49 -12.60
N VAL A 85 8.25 6.46 -11.95
CA VAL A 85 9.06 6.27 -10.75
C VAL A 85 8.55 7.22 -9.66
N PRO A 86 7.55 6.80 -8.87
CA PRO A 86 7.03 7.66 -7.81
C PRO A 86 8.00 7.71 -6.63
N LEU A 87 8.33 8.92 -6.19
CA LEU A 87 9.18 9.15 -5.04
C LEU A 87 8.33 9.31 -3.77
N ASN A 88 8.75 8.65 -2.72
CA ASN A 88 8.06 8.67 -1.44
C ASN A 88 8.39 9.95 -0.66
N LEU A 89 7.41 10.85 -0.48
CA LEU A 89 7.56 12.17 0.15
C LEU A 89 8.09 12.15 1.59
N VAL A 90 7.92 11.04 2.30
CA VAL A 90 8.38 10.91 3.70
C VAL A 90 9.66 10.08 3.84
N ALA A 91 10.28 9.69 2.72
CA ALA A 91 11.58 9.04 2.73
C ALA A 91 12.69 10.06 3.00
N GLY A 92 13.77 9.62 3.64
CA GLY A 92 14.94 10.49 3.87
C GLY A 92 15.62 10.93 2.56
N GLU A 93 16.24 12.10 2.58
CA GLU A 93 16.93 12.70 1.41
C GLU A 93 17.94 11.73 0.77
N ASP A 94 18.69 10.95 1.58
CA ASP A 94 19.65 9.96 1.08
C ASP A 94 18.99 8.86 0.26
N GLN A 95 17.84 8.37 0.72
CA GLN A 95 17.08 7.36 -0.01
C GLN A 95 16.52 7.90 -1.32
N LEU A 96 16.00 9.12 -1.31
CA LEU A 96 15.47 9.77 -2.51
C LEU A 96 16.57 10.07 -3.53
N ALA A 97 17.71 10.58 -3.10
CA ALA A 97 18.88 10.80 -3.95
C ALA A 97 19.39 9.48 -4.55
N TYR A 98 19.46 8.42 -3.77
CA TYR A 98 19.78 7.09 -4.26
C TYR A 98 18.78 6.59 -5.32
N ILE A 99 17.48 6.80 -5.13
CA ILE A 99 16.47 6.38 -6.12
C ILE A 99 16.64 7.13 -7.44
N ILE A 100 16.90 8.43 -7.41
CA ILE A 100 17.19 9.23 -8.61
C ILE A 100 18.41 8.65 -9.34
N GLN A 101 19.51 8.44 -8.63
CA GLN A 101 20.74 7.90 -9.19
C GLN A 101 20.52 6.47 -9.74
N HIS A 102 19.92 5.60 -8.97
CA HIS A 102 19.73 4.19 -9.34
C HIS A 102 18.74 4.03 -10.50
N SER A 103 17.65 4.81 -10.53
CA SER A 103 16.71 4.79 -11.65
C SER A 103 17.36 5.29 -12.94
N GLY A 104 18.21 6.30 -12.85
CA GLY A 104 18.80 6.97 -14.01
C GLY A 104 17.80 7.85 -14.75
N SER A 105 16.75 8.30 -14.04
CA SER A 105 15.79 9.26 -14.58
C SER A 105 16.47 10.54 -15.01
N LYS A 106 15.99 11.13 -16.12
CA LYS A 106 16.46 12.41 -16.64
C LYS A 106 15.50 13.55 -16.35
N ILE A 107 14.31 13.25 -15.82
CA ILE A 107 13.28 14.21 -15.47
C ILE A 107 12.74 13.90 -14.08
N LEU A 108 12.60 14.95 -13.28
CA LEU A 108 11.88 14.94 -12.01
C LEU A 108 10.77 15.98 -12.05
N PHE A 109 9.52 15.53 -12.00
CA PHE A 109 8.40 16.43 -11.74
C PHE A 109 8.21 16.62 -10.23
N SER A 110 8.05 17.88 -9.82
CA SER A 110 7.80 18.23 -8.43
C SER A 110 6.71 19.28 -8.31
N THR A 111 5.81 19.12 -7.36
CA THR A 111 4.88 20.19 -6.97
C THR A 111 5.65 21.29 -6.24
N MET A 112 5.11 22.51 -6.24
CA MET A 112 5.71 23.68 -5.59
C MET A 112 5.98 23.41 -4.10
N SER A 113 5.08 22.71 -3.40
CA SER A 113 5.24 22.32 -1.99
C SER A 113 6.47 21.45 -1.71
N ASN A 114 6.96 20.71 -2.71
CA ASN A 114 8.08 19.78 -2.60
C ASN A 114 9.35 20.26 -3.34
N LEU A 115 9.35 21.50 -3.85
CA LEU A 115 10.41 22.01 -4.72
C LEU A 115 11.78 22.09 -4.01
N ASP A 116 11.80 22.50 -2.75
CA ASP A 116 13.03 22.59 -1.96
C ASP A 116 13.62 21.21 -1.69
N LEU A 117 12.77 20.23 -1.37
CA LEU A 117 13.19 18.83 -1.25
C LEU A 117 13.73 18.31 -2.58
N ALA A 118 13.04 18.61 -3.70
CA ALA A 118 13.50 18.22 -5.04
C ALA A 118 14.89 18.75 -5.35
N LYS A 119 15.16 20.04 -5.11
CA LYS A 119 16.48 20.64 -5.30
C LYS A 119 17.57 19.99 -4.45
N LYS A 120 17.27 19.71 -3.16
CA LYS A 120 18.22 19.04 -2.25
C LYS A 120 18.58 17.64 -2.72
N ILE A 121 17.58 16.83 -3.08
CA ILE A 121 17.82 15.45 -3.52
C ILE A 121 18.53 15.37 -4.87
N ILE A 122 18.26 16.29 -5.79
CA ILE A 122 19.01 16.41 -7.05
C ILE A 122 20.47 16.70 -6.77
N LYS A 123 20.75 17.74 -5.99
CA LYS A 123 22.13 18.08 -5.60
C LYS A 123 22.85 16.90 -4.97
N LYS A 124 22.19 16.19 -4.06
CA LYS A 124 22.77 15.04 -3.34
C LYS A 124 22.97 13.82 -4.23
N SER A 125 22.14 13.64 -5.25
CA SER A 125 22.26 12.52 -6.19
C SER A 125 23.46 12.63 -7.14
N ASN A 126 24.05 13.81 -7.30
CA ASN A 126 25.07 14.12 -8.30
C ASN A 126 24.68 13.74 -9.74
N CYS A 127 23.38 13.76 -10.04
CA CYS A 127 22.86 13.44 -11.35
C CYS A 127 22.43 14.70 -12.09
N GLU A 128 22.69 14.73 -13.40
CA GLU A 128 22.08 15.71 -14.29
C GLU A 128 20.63 15.29 -14.56
N ILE A 129 19.67 16.04 -14.00
CA ILE A 129 18.25 15.78 -14.11
C ILE A 129 17.49 17.11 -14.28
N GLU A 130 16.57 17.15 -15.23
CA GLU A 130 15.70 18.30 -15.43
C GLU A 130 14.61 18.30 -14.36
N LEU A 131 14.57 19.38 -13.56
CA LEU A 131 13.50 19.60 -12.59
C LEU A 131 12.36 20.38 -13.24
N ILE A 132 11.18 19.79 -13.29
CA ILE A 132 9.96 20.41 -13.83
C ILE A 132 9.02 20.68 -12.67
N GLU A 133 8.83 21.97 -12.38
CA GLU A 133 7.81 22.40 -11.41
C GLU A 133 6.42 22.29 -12.00
N ILE A 134 5.49 21.76 -11.21
CA ILE A 134 4.09 21.58 -11.60
C ILE A 134 3.12 22.16 -10.58
N ASP A 135 2.05 22.76 -11.09
CA ASP A 135 0.87 23.07 -10.30
C ASP A 135 0.13 21.77 -9.98
N LYS A 136 -0.13 21.52 -8.69
CA LYS A 136 -0.70 20.24 -8.23
C LYS A 136 -2.08 19.92 -8.82
N ASP A 137 -2.88 20.94 -9.18
CA ASP A 137 -4.27 20.75 -9.64
C ASP A 137 -4.54 21.27 -11.05
N ASN A 138 -3.55 21.89 -11.71
CA ASN A 138 -3.79 22.58 -12.98
C ASN A 138 -2.66 22.48 -14.01
N PHE A 139 -1.63 21.66 -13.78
CA PHE A 139 -0.48 21.53 -14.69
C PHE A 139 -0.91 21.07 -16.08
N VAL A 140 -1.68 19.98 -16.16
CA VAL A 140 -2.05 19.35 -17.44
C VAL A 140 -2.96 20.24 -18.27
N ASN A 141 -3.79 21.07 -17.63
CA ASN A 141 -4.67 22.00 -18.33
C ASN A 141 -3.90 23.11 -19.06
N LYS A 142 -2.68 23.43 -18.60
CA LYS A 142 -1.80 24.44 -19.21
C LYS A 142 -0.99 23.93 -20.39
N LEU A 143 -0.98 22.62 -20.62
CA LEU A 143 -0.27 22.02 -21.74
C LEU A 143 -0.98 22.27 -23.06
N ASP A 144 -0.21 22.38 -24.12
CA ASP A 144 -0.73 22.55 -25.50
C ASP A 144 -1.61 21.38 -25.90
N ASN A 145 -2.70 21.72 -26.59
CA ASN A 145 -3.64 20.72 -27.11
C ASN A 145 -3.15 20.14 -28.46
N GLN A 146 -1.90 19.69 -28.48
CA GLN A 146 -1.31 19.03 -29.61
C GLN A 146 -1.27 17.52 -29.40
N LYS A 147 -1.24 16.76 -30.50
CA LYS A 147 -1.21 15.31 -30.49
C LYS A 147 0.03 14.78 -31.16
N LYS A 148 0.54 13.68 -30.63
CA LYS A 148 1.63 12.91 -31.21
C LYS A 148 1.21 11.46 -31.25
N ASP A 149 1.56 10.75 -32.32
CA ASP A 149 1.33 9.32 -32.44
C ASP A 149 1.94 8.56 -31.27
N LEU A 150 1.16 7.66 -30.74
CA LEU A 150 1.52 6.86 -29.59
C LEU A 150 2.43 5.70 -30.01
N VAL A 151 3.56 5.56 -29.32
CA VAL A 151 4.46 4.41 -29.54
C VAL A 151 3.74 3.10 -29.20
N PRO A 152 3.94 2.00 -29.96
CA PRO A 152 3.36 0.71 -29.62
C PRO A 152 3.85 0.20 -28.26
N ILE A 153 2.92 -0.22 -27.40
CA ILE A 153 3.19 -0.87 -26.13
C ILE A 153 2.47 -2.21 -26.07
N LYS A 154 3.00 -3.12 -25.23
CA LYS A 154 2.46 -4.46 -25.02
C LYS A 154 2.24 -4.68 -23.53
N LYS A 155 1.45 -5.65 -23.14
CA LYS A 155 1.24 -6.03 -21.73
C LYS A 155 2.55 -6.28 -20.96
N SER A 156 3.57 -6.80 -21.63
CA SER A 156 4.91 -7.05 -21.07
C SER A 156 5.82 -5.80 -21.03
N THR A 157 5.34 -4.63 -21.48
CA THR A 157 6.09 -3.36 -21.38
C THR A 157 6.11 -2.93 -19.91
N ASN A 158 7.31 -2.62 -19.40
CA ASN A 158 7.47 -2.04 -18.06
C ASN A 158 6.81 -0.66 -18.02
N CYS A 159 6.09 -0.35 -16.94
CA CYS A 159 5.37 0.91 -16.80
C CYS A 159 5.48 1.55 -15.42
N LEU A 160 5.93 0.79 -14.41
CA LEU A 160 6.07 1.29 -13.04
C LEU A 160 7.35 0.71 -12.42
N LEU A 161 8.17 1.57 -11.82
CA LEU A 161 9.30 1.20 -10.97
C LEU A 161 9.06 1.78 -9.58
N MET A 162 8.64 0.93 -8.65
CA MET A 162 8.32 1.34 -7.29
C MET A 162 9.38 0.84 -6.31
N TYR A 163 9.90 1.73 -5.46
CA TYR A 163 10.93 1.37 -4.50
C TYR A 163 10.35 0.96 -3.15
N THR A 164 10.85 -0.13 -2.61
CA THR A 164 10.51 -0.61 -1.26
C THR A 164 11.66 -0.34 -0.30
N SER A 165 11.33 -0.06 0.96
CA SER A 165 12.31 0.01 2.04
C SER A 165 12.82 -1.41 2.32
N GLY A 166 13.95 -1.78 1.71
CA GLY A 166 14.58 -3.07 1.99
C GLY A 166 15.08 -3.13 3.43
N THR A 167 15.01 -4.31 4.05
CA THR A 167 15.60 -4.60 5.38
C THR A 167 17.14 -4.49 5.40
N THR A 168 17.77 -4.29 4.24
CA THR A 168 19.23 -4.22 4.04
C THR A 168 19.76 -2.78 3.90
N GLY A 169 18.98 -1.78 4.24
CA GLY A 169 19.36 -0.36 4.24
C GLY A 169 19.12 0.39 2.92
N LYS A 170 19.38 -0.20 1.76
CA LYS A 170 19.12 0.45 0.45
C LYS A 170 17.78 0.02 -0.14
N PRO A 171 16.95 0.96 -0.64
CA PRO A 171 15.69 0.63 -1.29
C PRO A 171 15.87 -0.27 -2.52
N LYS A 172 14.98 -1.25 -2.70
CA LYS A 172 14.94 -2.11 -3.89
C LYS A 172 13.89 -1.60 -4.86
N GLY A 173 14.24 -1.49 -6.12
CA GLY A 173 13.31 -1.09 -7.19
C GLY A 173 12.55 -2.30 -7.72
N VAL A 174 11.25 -2.35 -7.51
CA VAL A 174 10.34 -3.37 -8.04
C VAL A 174 9.89 -2.97 -9.42
N MET A 175 10.27 -3.73 -10.46
CA MET A 175 9.91 -3.46 -11.85
C MET A 175 8.60 -4.15 -12.21
N LEU A 176 7.60 -3.36 -12.60
CA LEU A 176 6.25 -3.83 -12.90
C LEU A 176 5.85 -3.50 -14.34
N THR A 177 5.25 -4.48 -15.01
CA THR A 177 4.71 -4.36 -16.37
C THR A 177 3.24 -3.93 -16.34
N HIS A 178 2.69 -3.54 -17.48
CA HIS A 178 1.24 -3.32 -17.63
C HIS A 178 0.44 -4.56 -17.21
N ASP A 179 0.91 -5.78 -17.57
CA ASP A 179 0.25 -7.03 -17.18
C ASP A 179 0.19 -7.19 -15.66
N ASN A 180 1.31 -6.91 -14.96
CA ASN A 180 1.36 -7.01 -13.50
C ASN A 180 0.35 -6.07 -12.83
N ILE A 181 0.39 -4.77 -13.16
CA ILE A 181 -0.47 -3.77 -12.49
C ILE A 181 -1.95 -3.95 -12.83
N LEU A 182 -2.28 -4.33 -14.08
CA LEU A 182 -3.66 -4.59 -14.47
C LEU A 182 -4.22 -5.86 -13.81
N ASN A 183 -3.42 -6.93 -13.69
CA ASN A 183 -3.87 -8.11 -12.95
C ASN A 183 -3.99 -7.82 -11.44
N GLY A 184 -3.14 -6.97 -10.86
CA GLY A 184 -3.33 -6.46 -9.50
C GLY A 184 -4.68 -5.75 -9.35
N GLY A 185 -5.02 -4.83 -10.26
CA GLY A 185 -6.32 -4.16 -10.29
C GLY A 185 -7.50 -5.12 -10.48
N LYS A 186 -7.37 -6.11 -11.38
CA LYS A 186 -8.38 -7.17 -11.59
C LYS A 186 -8.58 -8.03 -10.35
N ASN A 187 -7.51 -8.38 -9.64
CA ASN A 187 -7.60 -9.12 -8.39
C ASN A 187 -8.42 -8.35 -7.35
N VAL A 188 -8.23 -7.02 -7.25
CA VAL A 188 -9.08 -6.15 -6.41
C VAL A 188 -10.52 -6.14 -6.90
N GLN A 189 -10.75 -5.93 -8.21
CA GLN A 189 -12.08 -5.91 -8.80
C GLN A 189 -12.86 -7.20 -8.47
N ILE A 190 -12.23 -8.36 -8.69
CA ILE A 190 -12.87 -9.66 -8.47
C ILE A 190 -13.11 -9.92 -6.98
N SER A 191 -12.07 -9.73 -6.14
CA SER A 191 -12.17 -10.01 -4.70
C SER A 191 -13.16 -9.11 -3.97
N HIS A 192 -13.34 -7.87 -4.44
CA HIS A 192 -14.24 -6.88 -3.83
C HIS A 192 -15.57 -6.73 -4.59
N LYS A 193 -15.74 -7.49 -5.67
CA LYS A 193 -16.92 -7.42 -6.56
C LYS A 193 -17.21 -5.97 -6.99
N LEU A 194 -16.18 -5.27 -7.48
CA LEU A 194 -16.32 -3.89 -7.93
C LEU A 194 -17.09 -3.82 -9.26
N ILE A 195 -17.99 -2.86 -9.33
CA ILE A 195 -18.82 -2.57 -10.49
C ILE A 195 -18.67 -1.09 -10.89
N SER A 196 -19.17 -0.72 -12.06
CA SER A 196 -19.00 0.63 -12.63
C SER A 196 -19.64 1.75 -11.79
N SER A 197 -20.67 1.43 -11.00
CA SER A 197 -21.29 2.39 -10.08
C SER A 197 -20.51 2.58 -8.78
N ASP A 198 -19.43 1.82 -8.53
CA ASP A 198 -18.62 1.99 -7.34
C ASP A 198 -17.79 3.27 -7.36
N ARG A 199 -17.52 3.78 -6.17
CA ARG A 199 -16.68 4.96 -5.96
C ARG A 199 -15.76 4.77 -4.77
N ALA A 200 -14.46 4.72 -5.06
CA ALA A 200 -13.42 4.53 -4.05
C ALA A 200 -13.09 5.84 -3.33
N MET A 201 -13.01 5.84 -1.99
CA MET A 201 -12.34 6.91 -1.25
C MET A 201 -10.84 6.60 -1.17
N CYS A 202 -10.03 7.40 -1.87
CA CYS A 202 -8.57 7.30 -1.92
C CYS A 202 -7.93 8.30 -0.96
N VAL A 203 -7.41 7.81 0.17
CA VAL A 203 -6.69 8.61 1.18
C VAL A 203 -5.23 8.19 1.33
N LEU A 204 -4.85 7.06 0.72
CA LEU A 204 -3.49 6.54 0.80
C LEU A 204 -2.62 7.16 -0.30
N PRO A 205 -1.32 7.38 -0.01
CA PRO A 205 -0.41 7.98 -0.99
C PRO A 205 -0.28 7.14 -2.27
N LEU A 206 -0.32 7.79 -3.43
CA LEU A 206 -0.20 7.12 -4.73
C LEU A 206 1.23 6.61 -5.03
N TYR A 207 2.23 7.07 -4.30
CA TYR A 207 3.58 6.52 -4.36
C TYR A 207 3.71 5.16 -3.63
N HIS A 208 2.62 4.64 -3.08
CA HIS A 208 2.53 3.27 -2.55
C HIS A 208 1.61 2.41 -3.40
N ILE A 209 1.97 1.12 -3.49
CA ILE A 209 1.22 0.14 -4.29
C ILE A 209 -0.24 0.04 -3.85
N ASN A 210 -0.54 0.16 -2.56
CA ASN A 210 -1.90 0.12 -2.03
C ASN A 210 -2.72 1.33 -2.50
N GLY A 211 -2.17 2.54 -2.50
CA GLY A 211 -2.84 3.72 -3.05
C GLY A 211 -3.05 3.58 -4.56
N LEU A 212 -1.99 3.34 -5.31
CA LEU A 212 -2.04 3.36 -6.77
C LEU A 212 -2.86 2.20 -7.36
N ILE A 213 -2.55 0.96 -7.00
CA ILE A 213 -3.21 -0.20 -7.63
C ILE A 213 -4.64 -0.36 -7.14
N VAL A 214 -4.85 -0.24 -5.84
CA VAL A 214 -6.16 -0.53 -5.25
C VAL A 214 -7.17 0.56 -5.52
N THR A 215 -6.77 1.85 -5.39
CA THR A 215 -7.74 2.95 -5.49
C THR A 215 -7.64 3.78 -6.77
N VAL A 216 -6.75 3.39 -7.72
CA VAL A 216 -6.69 4.01 -9.07
C VAL A 216 -6.82 2.94 -10.17
N ILE A 217 -5.96 1.92 -10.17
CA ILE A 217 -5.97 0.91 -11.24
C ILE A 217 -7.19 0.00 -11.15
N ALA A 218 -7.64 -0.37 -9.94
CA ALA A 218 -8.86 -1.18 -9.81
C ALA A 218 -10.12 -0.42 -10.27
N PRO A 219 -10.36 0.86 -9.90
CA PRO A 219 -11.39 1.68 -10.52
C PRO A 219 -11.25 1.82 -12.04
N LEU A 220 -10.04 1.99 -12.57
CA LEU A 220 -9.82 2.03 -14.02
C LEU A 220 -10.26 0.75 -14.70
N VAL A 221 -9.93 -0.41 -14.12
CA VAL A 221 -10.26 -1.74 -14.66
C VAL A 221 -11.76 -2.04 -14.55
N SER A 222 -12.42 -1.63 -13.47
CA SER A 222 -13.86 -1.80 -13.26
C SER A 222 -14.73 -0.72 -13.92
N ASN A 223 -14.11 0.26 -14.58
CA ASN A 223 -14.76 1.45 -15.12
C ASN A 223 -15.62 2.16 -14.06
N SER A 224 -15.07 2.34 -12.87
CA SER A 224 -15.70 3.02 -11.73
C SER A 224 -14.95 4.31 -11.38
N SER A 225 -15.36 5.01 -10.33
CA SER A 225 -14.84 6.33 -9.94
C SER A 225 -13.92 6.26 -8.73
N LEU A 226 -13.13 7.33 -8.51
CA LEU A 226 -12.42 7.54 -7.26
C LEU A 226 -12.52 9.00 -6.78
N VAL A 227 -12.57 9.18 -5.46
CA VAL A 227 -12.45 10.48 -4.77
C VAL A 227 -11.03 10.54 -4.23
N LEU A 228 -10.22 11.45 -4.79
CA LEU A 228 -8.81 11.58 -4.49
C LEU A 228 -8.57 12.65 -3.43
N SER A 229 -8.41 12.24 -2.17
CA SER A 229 -7.97 13.15 -1.09
C SER A 229 -6.46 13.33 -1.12
N GLU A 230 -5.99 14.54 -0.85
CA GLU A 230 -4.56 14.87 -0.79
C GLU A 230 -3.83 14.00 0.24
N LYS A 231 -4.46 13.82 1.40
CA LYS A 231 -3.99 12.96 2.49
C LYS A 231 -5.15 12.52 3.36
N PHE A 232 -4.92 11.54 4.22
CA PHE A 232 -5.88 11.17 5.24
C PHE A 232 -6.11 12.34 6.23
N SER A 233 -7.37 12.60 6.54
CA SER A 233 -7.82 13.51 7.59
C SER A 233 -8.97 12.86 8.33
N ALA A 234 -8.79 12.53 9.61
CA ALA A 234 -9.86 11.93 10.40
C ALA A 234 -11.11 12.82 10.41
N THR A 235 -10.95 14.15 10.46
CA THR A 235 -12.06 15.11 10.46
C THR A 235 -12.84 15.15 9.15
N ASN A 236 -12.17 14.95 8.00
CA ASN A 236 -12.82 15.09 6.69
C ASN A 236 -13.22 13.73 6.09
N PHE A 237 -12.82 12.62 6.70
CA PHE A 237 -12.97 11.29 6.11
C PHE A 237 -14.46 10.96 5.83
N TRP A 238 -15.29 10.99 6.87
CA TRP A 238 -16.72 10.67 6.73
C TRP A 238 -17.46 11.74 5.93
N LYS A 239 -17.09 13.01 6.12
CA LYS A 239 -17.64 14.12 5.35
C LYS A 239 -17.45 13.94 3.83
N TYR A 240 -16.26 13.53 3.39
CA TYR A 240 -16.02 13.29 1.97
C TYR A 240 -16.74 12.04 1.46
N ILE A 241 -16.83 10.99 2.30
CA ILE A 241 -17.60 9.79 1.96
C ILE A 241 -19.07 10.14 1.70
N GLU A 242 -19.70 10.91 2.58
CA GLU A 242 -21.07 11.40 2.45
C GLU A 242 -21.21 12.32 1.23
N GLU A 243 -20.43 13.41 1.17
CA GLU A 243 -20.53 14.42 0.13
C GLU A 243 -20.40 13.90 -1.29
N PHE A 244 -19.51 12.91 -1.47
CA PHE A 244 -19.24 12.33 -2.79
C PHE A 244 -19.86 10.96 -3.00
N ASN A 245 -20.69 10.48 -2.09
CA ASN A 245 -21.35 9.18 -2.17
C ASN A 245 -20.35 8.04 -2.48
N CYS A 246 -19.27 7.97 -1.68
CA CYS A 246 -18.32 6.88 -1.83
C CYS A 246 -18.97 5.54 -1.45
N THR A 247 -18.65 4.46 -2.17
CA THR A 247 -19.22 3.13 -1.91
C THR A 247 -18.26 2.22 -1.15
N TRP A 248 -16.98 2.57 -1.13
CA TRP A 248 -15.94 1.86 -0.39
C TRP A 248 -14.71 2.73 -0.17
N PHE A 249 -13.83 2.28 0.73
CA PHE A 249 -12.58 2.95 1.03
C PHE A 249 -11.46 1.94 1.31
N SER A 250 -10.20 2.37 1.12
CA SER A 250 -9.00 1.60 1.48
C SER A 250 -8.15 2.38 2.46
N ILE A 251 -7.89 1.78 3.63
CA ILE A 251 -7.15 2.37 4.74
C ILE A 251 -6.12 1.38 5.29
N VAL A 252 -5.38 1.81 6.30
CA VAL A 252 -4.41 0.99 7.04
C VAL A 252 -4.82 0.89 8.52
N PRO A 253 -4.32 -0.08 9.30
CA PRO A 253 -4.72 -0.27 10.70
C PRO A 253 -4.59 0.98 11.58
N THR A 254 -3.57 1.81 11.35
CA THR A 254 -3.40 3.07 12.09
C THR A 254 -4.50 4.08 11.81
N ILE A 255 -5.04 4.09 10.58
CA ILE A 255 -6.23 4.90 10.25
C ILE A 255 -7.48 4.32 10.89
N VAL A 256 -7.64 2.99 10.93
CA VAL A 256 -8.73 2.33 11.67
C VAL A 256 -8.73 2.78 13.13
N SER A 257 -7.59 2.71 13.80
CA SER A 257 -7.43 3.15 15.19
C SER A 257 -7.71 4.66 15.36
N SER A 258 -7.25 5.49 14.42
CA SER A 258 -7.52 6.94 14.44
C SER A 258 -9.02 7.25 14.34
N LEU A 259 -9.74 6.57 13.47
CA LEU A 259 -11.19 6.75 13.32
C LEU A 259 -11.96 6.27 14.56
N LEU A 260 -11.57 5.12 15.12
CA LEU A 260 -12.16 4.58 16.35
C LEU A 260 -12.05 5.55 17.53
N ASN A 261 -10.92 6.26 17.64
CA ASN A 261 -10.67 7.19 18.74
C ASN A 261 -11.24 8.58 18.51
N LYS A 262 -11.36 9.01 17.24
CA LYS A 262 -11.81 10.38 16.91
C LYS A 262 -13.30 10.56 17.11
N TYR A 263 -14.12 9.57 16.78
CA TYR A 263 -15.57 9.71 16.75
C TYR A 263 -16.25 8.93 17.88
N SER A 264 -17.28 9.50 18.53
CA SER A 264 -18.30 8.75 19.27
C SER A 264 -19.25 8.04 18.31
N GLU A 265 -20.12 7.17 18.83
CA GLU A 265 -21.19 6.55 18.01
C GLU A 265 -22.16 7.62 17.51
N ASP A 266 -22.57 8.54 18.38
CA ASP A 266 -23.52 9.60 18.05
C ASP A 266 -22.97 10.58 16.99
N GLU A 267 -21.69 10.98 17.11
CA GLU A 267 -21.04 11.81 16.10
C GLU A 267 -20.97 11.12 14.74
N PHE A 268 -20.71 9.83 14.72
CA PHE A 268 -20.67 9.05 13.47
C PHE A 268 -22.07 8.91 12.85
N LEU A 269 -23.11 8.68 13.66
CA LEU A 269 -24.50 8.56 13.19
C LEU A 269 -25.06 9.84 12.54
N SER A 270 -24.38 10.97 12.71
CA SER A 270 -24.75 12.21 12.02
C SER A 270 -24.42 12.22 10.52
N TYR A 271 -23.61 11.27 10.03
CA TYR A 271 -23.24 11.15 8.63
C TYR A 271 -24.18 10.21 7.86
N GLU A 272 -24.65 10.66 6.70
CA GLU A 272 -25.45 9.84 5.78
C GLU A 272 -24.53 9.04 4.85
N ILE A 273 -24.17 7.83 5.25
CA ILE A 273 -23.20 7.00 4.55
C ILE A 273 -23.77 5.63 4.12
N SER A 274 -25.07 5.57 3.89
CA SER A 274 -25.78 4.37 3.43
C SER A 274 -25.24 3.79 2.11
N THR A 275 -24.50 4.59 1.33
CA THR A 275 -23.84 4.16 0.10
C THR A 275 -22.66 3.22 0.34
N ILE A 276 -22.06 3.20 1.55
CA ILE A 276 -20.88 2.38 1.85
C ILE A 276 -21.22 0.89 1.86
N ARG A 277 -20.59 0.15 0.98
CA ARG A 277 -20.69 -1.31 0.88
C ARG A 277 -19.73 -2.02 1.82
N PHE A 278 -18.50 -1.52 1.93
CA PHE A 278 -17.44 -2.08 2.78
C PHE A 278 -16.29 -1.08 2.99
N GLY A 279 -15.52 -1.29 4.05
CA GLY A 279 -14.18 -0.74 4.23
C GLY A 279 -13.12 -1.81 3.92
N ARG A 280 -11.93 -1.40 3.56
CA ARG A 280 -10.79 -2.29 3.34
C ARG A 280 -9.59 -1.86 4.18
N SER A 281 -8.95 -2.82 4.86
CA SER A 281 -7.68 -2.60 5.58
C SER A 281 -6.57 -3.46 5.01
N ALA A 282 -5.37 -2.87 4.86
CA ALA A 282 -4.20 -3.56 4.31
C ALA A 282 -2.88 -2.92 4.76
N SER A 283 -1.77 -3.38 4.17
CA SER A 283 -0.37 -2.95 4.38
C SER A 283 0.23 -3.40 5.71
N ALA A 284 -0.57 -3.65 6.72
CA ALA A 284 -0.20 -4.30 7.98
C ALA A 284 -1.37 -5.18 8.45
N ALA A 285 -1.08 -6.09 9.36
CA ALA A 285 -2.11 -6.91 9.96
C ALA A 285 -3.09 -6.05 10.77
N LEU A 286 -4.38 -6.33 10.64
CA LEU A 286 -5.41 -5.71 11.46
C LEU A 286 -5.68 -6.61 12.66
N ALA A 287 -5.42 -6.08 13.87
CA ALA A 287 -5.67 -6.84 15.10
C ALA A 287 -7.15 -7.23 15.17
N PRO A 288 -7.49 -8.50 15.51
CA PRO A 288 -8.86 -8.99 15.53
C PRO A 288 -9.83 -8.12 16.34
N GLU A 289 -9.40 -7.64 17.51
CA GLU A 289 -10.22 -6.81 18.38
C GLU A 289 -10.45 -5.40 17.81
N THR A 290 -9.45 -4.82 17.13
CA THR A 290 -9.58 -3.55 16.41
C THR A 290 -10.56 -3.69 15.24
N HIS A 291 -10.48 -4.81 14.50
CA HIS A 291 -11.40 -5.13 13.41
C HIS A 291 -12.85 -5.23 13.90
N LYS A 292 -13.11 -6.04 14.94
CA LYS A 292 -14.44 -6.19 15.54
C LYS A 292 -14.97 -4.87 16.08
N SER A 293 -14.12 -4.09 16.76
CA SER A 293 -14.49 -2.79 17.32
C SER A 293 -14.93 -1.81 16.23
N PHE A 294 -14.21 -1.79 15.08
CA PHE A 294 -14.58 -0.97 13.94
C PHE A 294 -15.95 -1.35 13.37
N GLU A 295 -16.16 -2.65 13.09
CA GLU A 295 -17.45 -3.13 12.57
C GLU A 295 -18.61 -2.89 13.54
N LYS A 296 -18.37 -3.05 14.85
CA LYS A 296 -19.38 -2.80 15.88
C LYS A 296 -19.78 -1.32 15.92
N LYS A 297 -18.77 -0.42 15.93
CA LYS A 297 -18.98 1.03 16.07
C LYS A 297 -19.59 1.66 14.83
N PHE A 298 -19.01 1.39 13.67
CA PHE A 298 -19.38 2.05 12.41
C PHE A 298 -20.41 1.27 11.57
N LYS A 299 -20.79 0.06 11.97
CA LYS A 299 -21.72 -0.85 11.25
C LYS A 299 -21.28 -1.11 9.79
N ILE A 300 -20.02 -0.90 9.47
CA ILE A 300 -19.42 -1.12 8.16
C ILE A 300 -18.58 -2.39 8.22
N LYS A 301 -18.82 -3.34 7.29
CA LYS A 301 -17.99 -4.53 7.14
C LYS A 301 -16.61 -4.18 6.62
N MET A 302 -15.58 -4.77 7.22
CA MET A 302 -14.18 -4.52 6.85
C MET A 302 -13.57 -5.75 6.17
N ILE A 303 -12.96 -5.55 5.01
CA ILE A 303 -12.21 -6.57 4.28
C ILE A 303 -10.73 -6.40 4.61
N GLU A 304 -10.14 -7.33 5.35
CA GLU A 304 -8.69 -7.39 5.52
C GLU A 304 -8.05 -8.05 4.30
N THR A 305 -6.93 -7.50 3.82
CA THR A 305 -6.19 -8.05 2.68
C THR A 305 -4.69 -8.01 2.92
N MET A 306 -3.96 -8.93 2.29
CA MET A 306 -2.50 -8.95 2.26
C MET A 306 -2.00 -8.83 0.83
N GLY A 307 -0.95 -8.05 0.66
CA GLY A 307 -0.21 -7.91 -0.60
C GLY A 307 1.11 -7.19 -0.37
N LEU A 308 1.93 -7.20 -1.40
CA LEU A 308 3.28 -6.64 -1.41
C LEU A 308 3.43 -5.74 -2.65
N THR A 309 4.45 -4.90 -2.68
CA THR A 309 4.80 -4.14 -3.89
C THR A 309 5.13 -5.10 -5.04
N GLU A 310 5.84 -6.15 -4.71
CA GLU A 310 6.27 -7.23 -5.62
C GLU A 310 5.11 -8.03 -6.22
N THR A 311 3.91 -7.90 -5.64
CA THR A 311 2.70 -8.61 -6.10
C THR A 311 1.58 -7.68 -6.59
N CYS A 312 1.88 -6.41 -6.83
CA CYS A 312 0.89 -5.41 -7.31
C CYS A 312 -0.39 -5.40 -6.48
N ALA A 313 -0.30 -5.27 -5.16
CA ALA A 313 -1.41 -5.33 -4.22
C ALA A 313 -1.92 -6.76 -3.91
N PRO A 314 -3.23 -7.04 -3.65
CA PRO A 314 -3.59 -8.19 -2.85
C PRO A 314 -3.27 -9.52 -3.52
N ILE A 315 -2.71 -10.41 -2.73
CA ILE A 315 -2.62 -11.84 -2.99
C ILE A 315 -3.68 -12.61 -2.21
N LEU A 316 -4.07 -12.07 -1.05
CA LEU A 316 -5.11 -12.59 -0.17
C LEU A 316 -6.15 -11.51 0.10
N SER A 317 -7.40 -11.89 0.16
CA SER A 317 -8.49 -11.00 0.53
C SER A 317 -9.56 -11.79 1.30
N ASN A 318 -10.07 -11.21 2.38
CA ASN A 318 -11.32 -11.70 2.93
C ASN A 318 -12.44 -11.55 1.91
N PRO A 319 -13.34 -12.50 1.80
CA PRO A 319 -14.49 -12.39 0.91
C PRO A 319 -15.44 -11.28 1.41
N PRO A 320 -16.11 -10.55 0.48
CA PRO A 320 -17.08 -9.54 0.87
C PRO A 320 -18.35 -10.19 1.44
N SER A 321 -19.04 -9.45 2.31
CA SER A 321 -20.36 -9.85 2.83
C SER A 321 -21.32 -10.28 1.71
N PRO A 322 -22.18 -11.31 1.91
CA PRO A 322 -22.47 -12.01 3.18
C PRO A 322 -21.54 -13.20 3.48
N ASN A 323 -20.50 -13.44 2.70
CA ASN A 323 -19.60 -14.57 2.94
C ASN A 323 -18.88 -14.42 4.30
N PRO A 324 -18.60 -15.55 4.99
CA PRO A 324 -17.90 -15.50 6.27
C PRO A 324 -16.44 -15.01 6.10
N ILE A 325 -15.97 -14.27 7.09
CA ILE A 325 -14.57 -13.86 7.23
C ILE A 325 -13.97 -14.51 8.48
N LYS A 326 -12.64 -14.59 8.54
CA LYS A 326 -11.93 -15.00 9.76
C LYS A 326 -11.08 -13.84 10.26
N TYR A 327 -11.43 -13.32 11.43
CA TYR A 327 -10.66 -12.23 12.05
C TYR A 327 -9.22 -12.67 12.32
N GLY A 328 -8.25 -11.81 12.01
CA GLY A 328 -6.81 -12.10 12.07
C GLY A 328 -6.26 -12.84 10.85
N SER A 329 -7.12 -13.16 9.88
CA SER A 329 -6.71 -13.65 8.56
C SER A 329 -6.96 -12.58 7.50
N PRO A 330 -5.99 -12.28 6.62
CA PRO A 330 -6.22 -11.46 5.44
C PRO A 330 -7.03 -12.18 4.35
N GLY A 331 -7.56 -13.38 4.62
CA GLY A 331 -8.48 -14.10 3.75
C GLY A 331 -7.84 -15.20 2.91
N ILE A 332 -8.43 -15.41 1.75
CA ILE A 332 -8.11 -16.48 0.79
C ILE A 332 -7.45 -15.92 -0.47
N PRO A 333 -6.74 -16.74 -1.29
CA PRO A 333 -6.16 -16.31 -2.56
C PRO A 333 -7.20 -15.84 -3.58
N TYR A 334 -6.90 -14.75 -4.30
CA TYR A 334 -7.69 -14.27 -5.43
C TYR A 334 -6.78 -13.93 -6.62
N GLY A 335 -7.07 -14.53 -7.79
CA GLY A 335 -6.36 -14.24 -9.04
C GLY A 335 -4.91 -14.67 -9.08
N ASN A 336 -4.46 -15.37 -8.02
CA ASN A 336 -3.12 -15.95 -7.91
C ASN A 336 -3.17 -17.25 -7.11
N GLU A 337 -2.10 -18.02 -7.20
CA GLU A 337 -1.89 -19.22 -6.41
C GLU A 337 -1.03 -18.88 -5.20
N VAL A 338 -1.40 -19.38 -4.04
CA VAL A 338 -0.64 -19.24 -2.79
C VAL A 338 -0.37 -20.61 -2.22
N ARG A 339 0.85 -20.84 -1.75
CA ARG A 339 1.27 -22.04 -1.04
C ARG A 339 2.02 -21.69 0.22
N ILE A 340 1.97 -22.58 1.19
CA ILE A 340 2.80 -22.54 2.39
C ILE A 340 3.88 -23.63 2.22
N ILE A 341 5.16 -23.24 2.28
CA ILE A 341 6.29 -24.14 2.02
C ILE A 341 7.25 -24.20 3.19
N ASN A 342 7.93 -25.33 3.33
CA ASN A 342 9.03 -25.49 4.29
C ASN A 342 10.38 -25.04 3.71
N GLU A 343 11.45 -25.16 4.49
CA GLU A 343 12.83 -24.81 4.10
C GLU A 343 13.37 -25.61 2.90
N LYS A 344 12.79 -26.79 2.62
CA LYS A 344 13.12 -27.61 1.44
C LYS A 344 12.25 -27.28 0.22
N TYR A 345 11.52 -26.16 0.27
CA TYR A 345 10.59 -25.68 -0.76
C TYR A 345 9.45 -26.66 -1.09
N LYS A 346 9.11 -27.56 -0.17
CA LYS A 346 7.95 -28.46 -0.30
C LYS A 346 6.74 -27.83 0.38
N GLU A 347 5.58 -27.95 -0.25
CA GLU A 347 4.30 -27.54 0.36
C GLU A 347 4.06 -28.33 1.65
N VAL A 348 3.62 -27.64 2.69
CA VAL A 348 3.30 -28.24 3.97
C VAL A 348 1.80 -28.58 4.03
N GLU A 349 1.42 -29.43 4.97
CA GLU A 349 0.02 -29.74 5.25
C GLU A 349 -0.73 -28.53 5.81
N ARG A 350 -2.06 -28.61 5.81
CA ARG A 350 -2.92 -27.58 6.39
C ARG A 350 -2.60 -27.37 7.87
N ASN A 351 -2.75 -26.14 8.34
CA ASN A 351 -2.48 -25.73 9.71
C ASN A 351 -1.00 -25.82 10.15
N ILE A 352 -0.08 -26.14 9.25
CA ILE A 352 1.37 -26.12 9.51
C ILE A 352 1.97 -24.81 9.06
N ILE A 353 2.83 -24.23 9.91
CA ILE A 353 3.53 -22.96 9.62
C ILE A 353 4.65 -23.21 8.61
N GLY A 354 4.73 -22.33 7.63
CA GLY A 354 5.82 -22.27 6.65
C GLY A 354 5.90 -20.90 5.99
N GLN A 355 6.74 -20.76 4.99
CA GLN A 355 6.86 -19.54 4.22
C GLN A 355 5.71 -19.42 3.20
N ILE A 356 5.06 -18.26 3.19
CA ILE A 356 4.05 -17.95 2.17
C ILE A 356 4.77 -17.68 0.85
N CYS A 357 4.40 -18.39 -0.19
CA CYS A 357 4.86 -18.10 -1.55
C CYS A 357 3.68 -17.92 -2.51
N VAL A 358 3.89 -17.17 -3.58
CA VAL A 358 2.84 -16.78 -4.50
C VAL A 358 3.30 -16.90 -5.95
N ARG A 359 2.35 -17.29 -6.81
CA ARG A 359 2.51 -17.32 -8.26
C ARG A 359 1.29 -16.68 -8.92
N GLY A 360 1.52 -15.80 -9.89
CA GLY A 360 0.43 -15.13 -10.60
C GLY A 360 0.92 -14.05 -11.56
N LYS A 361 0.02 -13.59 -12.43
CA LYS A 361 0.33 -12.53 -13.40
C LYS A 361 0.58 -11.17 -12.75
N ASN A 362 0.11 -10.97 -11.53
CA ASN A 362 0.33 -9.78 -10.72
C ASN A 362 1.73 -9.74 -10.08
N VAL A 363 2.48 -10.85 -10.08
CA VAL A 363 3.83 -10.92 -9.48
C VAL A 363 4.84 -10.17 -10.36
N MET A 364 5.70 -9.38 -9.74
CA MET A 364 6.74 -8.60 -10.41
C MET A 364 7.61 -9.44 -11.34
N LYS A 365 8.19 -8.76 -12.32
CA LYS A 365 9.17 -9.38 -13.19
C LYS A 365 10.53 -9.56 -12.50
N GLU A 366 11.03 -8.51 -11.86
CA GLU A 366 12.39 -8.48 -11.30
C GLU A 366 12.58 -7.32 -10.32
N TYR A 367 13.62 -7.39 -9.51
CA TYR A 367 14.20 -6.22 -8.90
C TYR A 367 15.13 -5.51 -9.89
N PHE A 368 14.86 -4.25 -10.17
CA PHE A 368 15.57 -3.44 -11.15
C PHE A 368 17.07 -3.36 -10.84
N LYS A 369 17.90 -3.67 -11.83
CA LYS A 369 19.37 -3.73 -11.71
C LYS A 369 19.90 -4.61 -10.58
N ASN A 370 19.11 -5.60 -10.12
CA ASN A 370 19.50 -6.51 -9.05
C ASN A 370 19.16 -7.97 -9.35
N PRO A 371 19.86 -8.61 -10.29
CA PRO A 371 19.58 -10.00 -10.69
C PRO A 371 19.82 -11.01 -9.58
N LEU A 372 20.77 -10.76 -8.68
CA LEU A 372 21.06 -11.65 -7.56
C LEU A 372 19.90 -11.69 -6.57
N GLU A 373 19.36 -10.54 -6.20
CA GLU A 373 18.21 -10.47 -5.31
C GLU A 373 16.96 -11.01 -5.98
N THR A 374 16.78 -10.76 -7.28
CA THR A 374 15.69 -11.35 -8.05
C THR A 374 15.75 -12.88 -7.98
N LYS A 375 16.92 -13.47 -8.25
CA LYS A 375 17.10 -14.93 -8.18
C LYS A 375 16.81 -15.50 -6.80
N LYS A 376 17.25 -14.83 -5.73
CA LYS A 376 17.00 -15.24 -4.33
C LYS A 376 15.53 -15.17 -3.93
N SER A 377 14.75 -14.28 -4.58
CA SER A 377 13.34 -14.05 -4.25
C SER A 377 12.39 -14.99 -4.97
N PHE A 378 12.90 -15.90 -5.80
CA PHE A 378 12.10 -16.88 -6.52
C PHE A 378 12.63 -18.30 -6.31
N TYR A 379 11.72 -19.23 -6.12
CA TYR A 379 11.97 -20.65 -6.29
C TYR A 379 11.16 -21.14 -7.50
N LYS A 380 11.83 -21.45 -8.60
CA LYS A 380 11.18 -21.65 -9.91
C LYS A 380 10.36 -20.41 -10.29
N ASP A 381 9.06 -20.56 -10.47
CA ASP A 381 8.08 -19.50 -10.77
C ASP A 381 7.30 -18.98 -9.54
N TRP A 382 7.68 -19.43 -8.33
CA TRP A 382 7.08 -19.01 -7.07
C TRP A 382 7.89 -17.88 -6.43
N PHE A 383 7.23 -16.74 -6.21
CA PHE A 383 7.81 -15.64 -5.45
C PHE A 383 7.75 -15.94 -3.94
N LEU A 384 8.89 -15.84 -3.28
CA LEU A 384 9.07 -16.05 -1.85
C LEU A 384 8.82 -14.74 -1.11
N THR A 385 7.72 -14.63 -0.39
CA THR A 385 7.32 -13.35 0.23
C THR A 385 8.20 -12.94 1.40
N GLY A 386 8.85 -13.91 2.05
CA GLY A 386 9.56 -13.71 3.31
C GLY A 386 8.62 -13.62 4.52
N ASP A 387 7.32 -13.78 4.31
CA ASP A 387 6.32 -13.83 5.38
C ASP A 387 6.05 -15.31 5.74
N LEU A 388 5.89 -15.58 7.03
CA LEU A 388 5.45 -16.87 7.57
C LEU A 388 3.95 -16.89 7.76
N GLY A 389 3.35 -18.04 7.53
CA GLY A 389 1.94 -18.24 7.76
C GLY A 389 1.54 -19.71 7.71
N LEU A 390 0.28 -19.95 7.93
CA LEU A 390 -0.37 -21.23 7.72
C LEU A 390 -1.64 -21.04 6.89
N MET A 391 -2.11 -22.10 6.27
CA MET A 391 -3.38 -22.13 5.56
C MET A 391 -4.27 -23.18 6.22
N ASP A 392 -5.47 -22.79 6.60
CA ASP A 392 -6.43 -23.72 7.22
C ASP A 392 -7.20 -24.56 6.18
N ASP A 393 -8.07 -25.43 6.65
CA ASP A 393 -8.85 -26.36 5.81
C ASP A 393 -9.86 -25.64 4.89
N GLU A 394 -10.24 -24.39 5.23
CA GLU A 394 -11.12 -23.55 4.41
C GLU A 394 -10.34 -22.59 3.48
N ASN A 395 -9.02 -22.79 3.33
CA ASN A 395 -8.09 -21.97 2.56
C ASN A 395 -7.85 -20.53 3.08
N PHE A 396 -8.25 -20.21 4.31
CA PHE A 396 -7.85 -18.94 4.92
C PHE A 396 -6.38 -19.00 5.33
N VAL A 397 -5.63 -17.97 4.95
CA VAL A 397 -4.22 -17.85 5.31
C VAL A 397 -4.09 -16.97 6.55
N PHE A 398 -3.37 -17.44 7.56
CA PHE A 398 -3.03 -16.68 8.75
C PHE A 398 -1.55 -16.31 8.69
N VAL A 399 -1.25 -15.03 8.58
CA VAL A 399 0.12 -14.52 8.60
C VAL A 399 0.64 -14.57 10.04
N LYS A 400 1.79 -15.19 10.25
CA LYS A 400 2.38 -15.36 11.58
C LYS A 400 3.55 -14.40 11.84
N GLY A 401 4.06 -13.73 10.82
CA GLY A 401 5.15 -12.76 10.95
C GLY A 401 6.09 -12.79 9.76
N ARG A 402 7.23 -12.12 9.88
CA ARG A 402 8.30 -12.15 8.88
C ARG A 402 9.46 -12.98 9.35
N ILE A 403 10.06 -13.77 8.47
CA ILE A 403 11.25 -14.58 8.76
C ILE A 403 12.36 -13.72 9.39
N LYS A 404 12.58 -12.50 8.87
CA LYS A 404 13.61 -11.58 9.34
C LYS A 404 13.26 -10.79 10.62
N GLU A 405 12.02 -10.87 11.07
CA GLU A 405 11.54 -10.19 12.28
C GLU A 405 11.31 -11.16 13.44
N LEU A 406 11.56 -12.47 13.24
CA LEU A 406 11.44 -13.45 14.31
C LEU A 406 12.42 -13.12 15.45
N ILE A 407 11.94 -13.23 16.67
CA ILE A 407 12.75 -13.11 17.90
C ILE A 407 13.29 -14.49 18.23
N ILE A 408 14.62 -14.63 18.27
CA ILE A 408 15.28 -15.92 18.54
C ILE A 408 15.63 -15.98 20.02
N LYS A 409 14.69 -16.51 20.83
CA LYS A 409 14.85 -16.62 22.27
C LYS A 409 15.08 -18.08 22.68
N GLY A 410 16.24 -18.37 23.25
CA GLY A 410 16.56 -19.72 23.71
C GLY A 410 16.51 -20.80 22.62
N GLY A 411 16.78 -20.43 21.36
CA GLY A 411 16.70 -21.33 20.20
C GLY A 411 15.28 -21.47 19.61
N GLU A 412 14.27 -20.86 20.21
CA GLU A 412 12.90 -20.85 19.65
C GLU A 412 12.66 -19.59 18.82
N ASN A 413 11.99 -19.75 17.69
CA ASN A 413 11.57 -18.68 16.81
C ASN A 413 10.21 -18.15 17.24
N ILE A 414 10.20 -16.99 17.90
CA ILE A 414 8.98 -16.35 18.42
C ILE A 414 8.54 -15.25 17.45
N SER A 415 7.26 -15.32 17.05
CA SER A 415 6.67 -14.28 16.21
C SER A 415 6.34 -13.05 17.05
N PRO A 416 6.86 -11.86 16.73
CA PRO A 416 6.45 -10.63 17.39
C PRO A 416 4.94 -10.36 17.26
N ARG A 417 4.33 -10.79 16.17
CA ARG A 417 2.89 -10.60 15.93
C ARG A 417 2.02 -11.32 16.96
N GLU A 418 2.42 -12.52 17.41
CA GLU A 418 1.70 -13.25 18.47
C GLU A 418 1.59 -12.39 19.74
N ILE A 419 2.65 -11.65 20.03
CA ILE A 419 2.72 -10.76 21.20
C ILE A 419 1.91 -9.48 20.95
N ASP A 420 2.03 -8.89 19.75
CA ASP A 420 1.26 -7.70 19.37
C ASP A 420 -0.25 -7.96 19.49
N ASP A 421 -0.73 -9.11 18.99
CA ASP A 421 -2.15 -9.48 19.03
C ASP A 421 -2.68 -9.58 20.47
N ILE A 422 -1.84 -9.99 21.42
CA ILE A 422 -2.18 -10.02 22.87
C ILE A 422 -2.14 -8.62 23.47
N LEU A 423 -1.14 -7.82 23.14
CA LEU A 423 -1.06 -6.43 23.60
C LEU A 423 -2.31 -5.63 23.13
N TYR A 424 -2.75 -5.81 21.89
CA TYR A 424 -3.97 -5.14 21.38
C TYR A 424 -5.27 -5.60 22.06
N GLN A 425 -5.28 -6.71 22.79
CA GLN A 425 -6.44 -7.12 23.62
C GLN A 425 -6.55 -6.29 24.90
N HIS A 426 -5.50 -5.62 25.31
CA HIS A 426 -5.55 -4.74 26.48
C HIS A 426 -6.36 -3.47 26.16
N PRO A 427 -7.40 -3.14 26.98
CA PRO A 427 -8.38 -2.09 26.64
C PRO A 427 -7.77 -0.71 26.42
N ASN A 428 -6.68 -0.38 27.11
CA ASN A 428 -6.04 0.94 27.04
C ASN A 428 -4.86 1.04 26.04
N ILE A 429 -4.52 -0.04 25.32
CA ILE A 429 -3.47 0.02 24.30
C ILE A 429 -4.06 0.49 22.95
N LEU A 430 -3.46 1.53 22.39
CA LEU A 430 -3.78 2.10 21.08
C LEU A 430 -2.91 1.48 19.99
N GLU A 431 -1.59 1.44 20.22
CA GLU A 431 -0.61 0.84 19.29
C GLU A 431 0.37 -0.01 20.08
N ALA A 432 0.83 -1.10 19.50
CA ALA A 432 1.81 -1.97 20.09
C ALA A 432 2.72 -2.62 19.04
N ALA A 433 3.97 -2.85 19.41
CA ALA A 433 4.91 -3.67 18.64
C ALA A 433 5.96 -4.29 19.56
N ALA A 434 6.01 -5.62 19.59
CA ALA A 434 7.05 -6.38 20.28
C ALA A 434 8.29 -6.51 19.38
N PHE A 435 9.47 -6.58 19.94
CA PHE A 435 10.74 -6.70 19.24
C PHE A 435 11.77 -7.45 20.11
N GLY A 436 12.78 -8.03 19.43
CA GLY A 436 13.91 -8.69 20.08
C GLY A 436 15.03 -7.72 20.37
N LEU A 437 15.68 -7.89 21.53
CA LEU A 437 16.94 -7.24 21.87
C LEU A 437 17.98 -8.31 22.26
N PRO A 438 19.28 -8.09 21.98
CA PRO A 438 20.33 -9.01 22.40
C PRO A 438 20.27 -9.33 23.88
N CYS A 439 20.49 -10.59 24.24
CA CYS A 439 20.49 -11.07 25.61
C CYS A 439 21.49 -12.22 25.76
N ASP A 440 22.41 -12.12 26.74
CA ASP A 440 23.49 -13.09 26.94
C ASP A 440 22.99 -14.52 27.27
N HIS A 441 21.82 -14.63 27.94
CA HIS A 441 21.31 -15.94 28.39
C HIS A 441 20.48 -16.65 27.32
N TYR A 442 19.74 -15.88 26.49
CA TYR A 442 18.75 -16.45 25.55
C TYR A 442 19.02 -16.09 24.10
N GLY A 443 20.14 -15.42 23.78
CA GLY A 443 20.39 -14.84 22.47
C GLY A 443 19.59 -13.53 22.27
N GLU A 444 18.28 -13.59 22.40
CA GLU A 444 17.42 -12.40 22.43
C GLU A 444 16.43 -12.44 23.59
N LYS A 445 16.06 -11.27 24.09
CA LYS A 445 14.92 -11.02 24.99
C LYS A 445 13.83 -10.25 24.27
N ILE A 446 12.60 -10.42 24.74
CA ILE A 446 11.43 -9.77 24.15
C ILE A 446 11.16 -8.48 24.90
N GLU A 447 11.03 -7.38 24.19
CA GLU A 447 10.51 -6.12 24.74
C GLU A 447 9.40 -5.59 23.82
N ALA A 448 8.59 -4.64 24.30
CA ALA A 448 7.52 -4.08 23.49
C ALA A 448 7.40 -2.56 23.68
N GLY A 449 7.18 -1.86 22.55
CA GLY A 449 6.76 -0.46 22.56
C GLY A 449 5.24 -0.37 22.50
N VAL A 450 4.63 0.48 23.30
CA VAL A 450 3.18 0.71 23.33
C VAL A 450 2.85 2.20 23.34
N VAL A 451 1.70 2.53 22.72
CA VAL A 451 1.04 3.82 22.83
C VAL A 451 -0.29 3.60 23.56
N LEU A 452 -0.55 4.35 24.60
CA LEU A 452 -1.80 4.27 25.36
C LEU A 452 -2.89 5.18 24.76
N LYS A 453 -4.14 4.75 24.85
CA LYS A 453 -5.32 5.58 24.51
C LYS A 453 -5.48 6.74 25.47
N THR A 454 -5.25 6.48 26.78
CA THR A 454 -5.33 7.48 27.85
C THR A 454 -4.06 7.40 28.69
N LYS A 455 -3.27 8.47 28.72
CA LYS A 455 -2.03 8.53 29.50
C LYS A 455 -2.31 8.37 30.99
N GLY A 456 -1.43 7.65 31.69
CA GLY A 456 -1.44 7.53 33.15
C GLY A 456 -2.41 6.51 33.74
N ASN A 457 -3.24 5.86 32.94
CA ASN A 457 -4.27 4.93 33.43
C ASN A 457 -3.83 3.44 33.42
N THR A 458 -2.60 3.14 33.05
CA THR A 458 -2.12 1.76 32.94
C THR A 458 -0.61 1.71 33.23
N SER A 459 -0.21 0.84 34.13
CA SER A 459 1.19 0.64 34.49
C SER A 459 1.87 -0.41 33.59
N GLU A 460 3.20 -0.38 33.54
CA GLU A 460 3.99 -1.44 32.90
C GLU A 460 3.65 -2.82 33.47
N GLU A 461 3.55 -2.92 34.80
CA GLU A 461 3.27 -4.18 35.51
C GLU A 461 1.92 -4.76 35.11
N GLU A 462 0.89 -3.93 34.93
CA GLU A 462 -0.44 -4.36 34.49
C GLU A 462 -0.39 -4.99 33.09
N ILE A 463 0.32 -4.35 32.14
CA ILE A 463 0.48 -4.87 30.78
C ILE A 463 1.31 -6.15 30.77
N LEU A 464 2.40 -6.21 31.55
CA LEU A 464 3.21 -7.42 31.67
C LEU A 464 2.41 -8.59 32.24
N ASN A 465 1.60 -8.35 33.27
CA ASN A 465 0.72 -9.37 33.88
C ASN A 465 -0.34 -9.84 32.88
N HIS A 466 -0.92 -8.92 32.09
CA HIS A 466 -1.83 -9.28 31.01
C HIS A 466 -1.16 -10.21 29.99
N CYS A 467 0.04 -9.88 29.55
CA CYS A 467 0.81 -10.72 28.61
C CYS A 467 1.17 -12.08 29.24
N LYS A 468 1.67 -12.11 30.47
CA LYS A 468 2.03 -13.36 31.17
C LYS A 468 0.86 -14.32 31.31
N LYS A 469 -0.32 -13.79 31.59
CA LYS A 469 -1.55 -14.60 31.71
C LYS A 469 -1.91 -15.30 30.41
N LEU A 470 -1.68 -14.69 29.26
CA LEU A 470 -2.12 -15.16 27.96
C LEU A 470 -1.03 -15.87 27.12
N LEU A 471 0.24 -15.45 27.28
CA LEU A 471 1.39 -15.98 26.54
C LEU A 471 2.30 -16.90 27.36
N GLY A 472 2.10 -16.93 28.71
CA GLY A 472 3.06 -17.55 29.60
C GLY A 472 4.34 -16.71 29.77
N ASN A 473 5.21 -17.11 30.70
CA ASN A 473 6.41 -16.32 31.03
C ASN A 473 7.44 -16.27 29.88
N PHE A 474 7.54 -17.32 29.07
CA PHE A 474 8.59 -17.44 28.06
C PHE A 474 8.41 -16.46 26.91
N LYS A 475 7.16 -16.33 26.40
CA LYS A 475 6.84 -15.44 25.28
C LYS A 475 6.43 -14.03 25.68
N SER A 476 6.25 -13.78 26.99
CA SER A 476 5.88 -12.44 27.44
C SER A 476 7.04 -11.45 27.32
N PRO A 477 6.76 -10.17 27.04
CA PRO A 477 7.76 -9.11 27.09
C PRO A 477 8.43 -9.05 28.47
N ASN A 478 9.73 -8.76 28.48
CA ASN A 478 10.50 -8.51 29.69
C ASN A 478 10.30 -7.08 30.17
N LYS A 479 9.99 -6.15 29.25
CA LYS A 479 9.80 -4.73 29.53
C LYS A 479 8.82 -4.11 28.53
N ILE A 480 8.06 -3.11 28.98
CA ILE A 480 7.17 -2.28 28.16
C ILE A 480 7.72 -0.85 28.12
N HIS A 481 7.89 -0.33 26.91
CA HIS A 481 8.28 1.07 26.68
C HIS A 481 7.07 1.88 26.22
N PHE A 482 6.79 2.97 26.91
CA PHE A 482 5.69 3.86 26.57
C PHE A 482 6.16 4.94 25.60
N PHE A 483 5.44 5.09 24.50
CA PHE A 483 5.70 6.11 23.49
C PHE A 483 4.47 7.01 23.29
N GLU A 484 4.72 8.23 22.84
CA GLU A 484 3.63 9.09 22.33
C GLU A 484 3.16 8.63 20.94
N GLU A 485 4.11 8.17 20.12
CA GLU A 485 3.89 7.61 18.80
C GLU A 485 4.99 6.59 18.49
N LEU A 486 4.62 5.43 17.94
CA LEU A 486 5.60 4.46 17.43
C LEU A 486 6.16 4.91 16.07
N PRO A 487 7.44 4.58 15.77
CA PRO A 487 8.03 4.90 14.48
C PRO A 487 7.29 4.19 13.35
N LYS A 488 6.79 4.95 12.37
CA LYS A 488 6.03 4.45 11.24
C LYS A 488 6.75 4.71 9.92
N GLY A 489 6.58 3.79 9.01
CA GLY A 489 6.92 4.02 7.61
C GLY A 489 5.85 4.86 6.91
N SER A 490 6.15 5.29 5.70
CA SER A 490 5.26 6.10 4.86
C SER A 490 3.92 5.43 4.52
N SER A 491 3.84 4.11 4.63
CA SER A 491 2.59 3.36 4.48
C SER A 491 1.75 3.28 5.76
N GLY A 492 2.18 3.94 6.84
CA GLY A 492 1.56 3.83 8.17
C GLY A 492 1.91 2.53 8.92
N LYS A 493 2.79 1.68 8.36
CA LYS A 493 3.26 0.46 9.02
C LYS A 493 4.30 0.81 10.09
N ILE A 494 4.15 0.25 11.29
CA ILE A 494 5.13 0.38 12.39
C ILE A 494 6.46 -0.23 11.94
N GLN A 495 7.54 0.52 12.11
CA GLN A 495 8.91 0.11 11.80
C GLN A 495 9.55 -0.52 13.05
N ARG A 496 9.19 -1.77 13.31
CA ARG A 496 9.56 -2.53 14.49
C ARG A 496 11.06 -2.42 14.85
N LEU A 497 11.93 -2.63 13.87
CA LEU A 497 13.38 -2.59 14.08
C LEU A 497 13.91 -1.22 14.52
N LYS A 498 13.19 -0.14 14.22
CA LYS A 498 13.58 1.21 14.68
C LYS A 498 13.17 1.51 16.11
N ILE A 499 12.29 0.71 16.71
CA ILE A 499 11.91 0.92 18.12
C ILE A 499 13.11 0.67 19.02
N SER A 500 13.92 -0.34 18.71
CA SER A 500 15.14 -0.65 19.47
C SER A 500 16.22 0.44 19.40
N GLU A 501 16.17 1.34 18.42
CA GLU A 501 17.08 2.48 18.28
C GLU A 501 16.65 3.69 19.13
N LEU A 502 15.43 3.67 19.68
CA LEU A 502 14.82 4.77 20.44
C LEU A 502 14.82 4.57 21.95
N ILE A 503 15.39 3.44 22.45
CA ILE A 503 15.38 3.02 23.86
C ILE A 503 16.80 2.88 24.45
#